data_f37b76ed890084152572b953e8dd08f1
#
_entry.id   f37b76ed890084152572b953e8dd08f1
#
_cell.length_a   1.000
_cell.length_b   1.000
_cell.length_c   1.000
_cell.angle_alpha   90.00
_cell.angle_beta   90.00
_cell.angle_gamma   90.00
#
_symmetry.space_group_name_H-M   'P 1'
#
loop_
_entity.id
_entity.type
_entity.pdbx_description
1 polymer ?
#
loop_
_entity_poly.entity_id
_entity_poly.type
_entity_poly.pdbx_seq_one_letter_code
_entity_poly.pdbx_strand_id
1 'polypeptide(L)'
;MFPIVTKKQLNPTITYMEILAPAVARKAMPGQFIMLRINEDGERIPLTIAGYDREKGTVTIIFQKVGYTTYTLDTLNEGDALLDFVGPLGCASEFEEYIGKHVCVVGGGLGVAIAYPQAKALHDLGAKVDFIVGFKNKDLIILEDEFKDACDNLFVLTDDGSNGHKGFVTVALEEQLQKVDDYEAVIAIGPLMMMKAVCDMTRDKGIKTIVSMNSLMVDGTGMCGCCRVQVGGETKFACVDGPDFDGHQVDFDLAMRRGRMYIAEEKESMKKHECRMGGAK
;
A
#
# COMPACT_ATOMS: atom_id res chain seq x y z
N MET A 1 3.93 -24.79 -2.03
CA MET A 1 4.81 -23.71 -2.55
C MET A 1 4.04 -22.91 -3.59
N PHE A 2 4.32 -21.64 -3.73
CA PHE A 2 3.57 -20.69 -4.56
C PHE A 2 4.49 -20.14 -5.66
N PRO A 3 4.38 -20.62 -6.91
CA PRO A 3 5.28 -20.22 -8.01
C PRO A 3 5.11 -18.75 -8.39
N ILE A 4 6.24 -18.11 -8.71
CA ILE A 4 6.31 -16.79 -9.35
C ILE A 4 6.07 -17.00 -10.85
N VAL A 5 4.97 -16.43 -11.36
CA VAL A 5 4.57 -16.57 -12.77
C VAL A 5 5.17 -15.45 -13.63
N THR A 6 5.18 -14.25 -13.07
CA THR A 6 5.70 -13.05 -13.75
C THR A 6 6.51 -12.21 -12.76
N LYS A 7 7.63 -11.68 -13.24
CA LYS A 7 8.43 -10.68 -12.52
C LYS A 7 8.77 -9.52 -13.43
N LYS A 8 8.55 -8.30 -12.97
CA LYS A 8 8.92 -7.06 -13.68
C LYS A 8 9.57 -6.08 -12.71
N GLN A 9 10.64 -5.46 -13.14
CA GLN A 9 11.23 -4.33 -12.44
C GLN A 9 10.51 -3.06 -12.90
N LEU A 10 9.73 -2.41 -12.03
CA LEU A 10 9.01 -1.18 -12.37
C LEU A 10 9.93 0.05 -12.34
N ASN A 11 10.85 0.07 -11.38
CA ASN A 11 11.94 1.05 -11.28
C ASN A 11 13.10 0.44 -10.46
N PRO A 12 14.23 1.13 -10.25
CA PRO A 12 15.40 0.53 -9.54
C PRO A 12 15.08 -0.02 -8.14
N THR A 13 14.01 0.42 -7.50
CA THR A 13 13.67 0.05 -6.12
C THR A 13 12.36 -0.72 -5.97
N ILE A 14 11.52 -0.76 -6.99
CA ILE A 14 10.17 -1.36 -6.93
C ILE A 14 10.05 -2.50 -7.91
N THR A 15 9.59 -3.64 -7.42
CA THR A 15 9.38 -4.88 -8.17
C THR A 15 7.90 -5.27 -8.15
N TYR A 16 7.42 -5.71 -9.29
CA TYR A 16 6.11 -6.33 -9.53
C TYR A 16 6.30 -7.84 -9.65
N MET A 17 5.46 -8.62 -8.99
CA MET A 17 5.39 -10.08 -9.15
C MET A 17 3.95 -10.58 -9.20
N GLU A 18 3.69 -11.55 -10.07
CA GLU A 18 2.47 -12.36 -10.06
C GLU A 18 2.77 -13.73 -9.46
N ILE A 19 2.01 -14.10 -8.46
CA ILE A 19 2.18 -15.36 -7.73
C ILE A 19 0.97 -16.26 -8.02
N LEU A 20 1.22 -17.50 -8.41
CA LEU A 20 0.16 -18.49 -8.59
C LEU A 20 -0.39 -18.94 -7.23
N ALA A 21 -1.56 -18.43 -6.89
CA ALA A 21 -2.25 -18.67 -5.62
C ALA A 21 -3.77 -18.70 -5.82
N PRO A 22 -4.35 -19.73 -6.49
CA PRO A 22 -5.75 -19.74 -6.94
C PRO A 22 -6.76 -19.60 -5.79
N ALA A 23 -6.45 -20.15 -4.62
CA ALA A 23 -7.32 -20.06 -3.45
C ALA A 23 -7.41 -18.62 -2.92
N VAL A 24 -6.30 -17.89 -2.96
CA VAL A 24 -6.23 -16.46 -2.57
C VAL A 24 -6.89 -15.60 -3.65
N ALA A 25 -6.51 -15.76 -4.92
CA ALA A 25 -7.03 -14.99 -6.05
C ALA A 25 -8.56 -15.00 -6.14
N ARG A 26 -9.17 -16.19 -5.87
CA ARG A 26 -10.63 -16.36 -5.91
C ARG A 26 -11.38 -15.48 -4.92
N LYS A 27 -10.78 -15.21 -3.75
CA LYS A 27 -11.41 -14.50 -2.63
C LYS A 27 -10.87 -13.10 -2.42
N ALA A 28 -9.80 -12.74 -3.11
CA ALA A 28 -9.16 -11.43 -2.96
C ALA A 28 -10.10 -10.28 -3.34
N MET A 29 -10.05 -9.24 -2.53
CA MET A 29 -10.78 -7.98 -2.68
C MET A 29 -9.81 -6.80 -2.45
N PRO A 30 -10.11 -5.60 -2.97
CA PRO A 30 -9.32 -4.40 -2.68
C PRO A 30 -9.19 -4.13 -1.18
N GLY A 31 -8.08 -3.52 -0.76
CA GLY A 31 -7.78 -3.24 0.65
C GLY A 31 -7.16 -4.40 1.44
N GLN A 32 -7.25 -5.62 0.93
CA GLN A 32 -6.70 -6.80 1.58
C GLN A 32 -5.20 -7.00 1.29
N PHE A 33 -4.57 -7.83 2.11
CA PHE A 33 -3.15 -8.15 2.02
C PHE A 33 -2.89 -9.66 2.14
N ILE A 34 -1.66 -10.07 1.93
CA ILE A 34 -1.16 -11.43 2.19
C ILE A 34 0.00 -11.39 3.16
N MET A 35 0.25 -12.51 3.85
CA MET A 35 1.50 -12.78 4.54
C MET A 35 2.31 -13.76 3.71
N LEU A 36 3.53 -13.41 3.33
CA LEU A 36 4.43 -14.30 2.63
C LEU A 36 5.65 -14.66 3.46
N ARG A 37 6.24 -15.81 3.13
CA ARG A 37 7.55 -16.26 3.61
C ARG A 37 8.29 -16.91 2.44
N ILE A 38 9.55 -16.52 2.24
CA ILE A 38 10.33 -16.96 1.08
C ILE A 38 10.76 -18.43 1.24
N ASN A 39 11.35 -18.77 2.40
CA ASN A 39 11.89 -20.10 2.72
C ASN A 39 11.78 -20.36 4.23
N GLU A 40 12.28 -21.49 4.71
CA GLU A 40 12.16 -21.89 6.13
C GLU A 40 12.86 -20.93 7.11
N ASP A 41 13.96 -20.32 6.69
CA ASP A 41 14.71 -19.33 7.47
C ASP A 41 14.18 -17.89 7.27
N GLY A 42 13.19 -17.70 6.39
CA GLY A 42 12.65 -16.38 6.01
C GLY A 42 11.68 -15.84 7.05
N GLU A 43 11.68 -14.52 7.16
CA GLU A 43 10.68 -13.79 7.94
C GLU A 43 9.33 -13.80 7.21
N ARG A 44 8.26 -13.68 7.99
CA ARG A 44 6.91 -13.44 7.46
C ARG A 44 6.70 -11.95 7.32
N ILE A 45 6.35 -11.49 6.13
CA ILE A 45 6.06 -10.09 5.87
C ILE A 45 4.67 -9.90 5.25
N PRO A 46 3.94 -8.84 5.63
CA PRO A 46 2.69 -8.46 4.97
C PRO A 46 3.00 -7.72 3.67
N LEU A 47 2.29 -8.04 2.61
CA LEU A 47 2.24 -7.25 1.38
C LEU A 47 0.80 -7.10 0.91
N THR A 48 0.42 -5.88 0.56
CA THR A 48 -0.91 -5.62 0.04
C THR A 48 -1.12 -6.29 -1.30
N ILE A 49 -2.32 -6.80 -1.54
CA ILE A 49 -2.75 -7.32 -2.83
C ILE A 49 -2.93 -6.14 -3.78
N ALA A 50 -1.99 -5.97 -4.71
CA ALA A 50 -2.01 -4.91 -5.73
C ALA A 50 -2.91 -5.27 -6.93
N GLY A 51 -3.31 -6.53 -7.06
CA GLY A 51 -4.20 -7.02 -8.09
C GLY A 51 -4.40 -8.53 -7.97
N TYR A 52 -5.38 -9.04 -8.71
CA TYR A 52 -5.64 -10.47 -8.80
C TYR A 52 -6.34 -10.80 -10.11
N ASP A 53 -6.05 -11.98 -10.64
CA ASP A 53 -6.74 -12.58 -11.79
C ASP A 53 -7.36 -13.91 -11.35
N ARG A 54 -8.69 -13.97 -11.31
CA ARG A 54 -9.43 -15.13 -10.85
C ARG A 54 -9.40 -16.29 -11.84
N GLU A 55 -9.27 -15.98 -13.15
CA GLU A 55 -9.22 -16.99 -14.21
C GLU A 55 -7.85 -17.67 -14.25
N LYS A 56 -6.77 -16.87 -14.19
CA LYS A 56 -5.40 -17.38 -14.11
C LYS A 56 -5.05 -17.93 -12.72
N GLY A 57 -5.80 -17.53 -11.69
CA GLY A 57 -5.51 -17.88 -10.30
C GLY A 57 -4.26 -17.21 -9.76
N THR A 58 -3.94 -15.99 -10.24
CA THR A 58 -2.76 -15.24 -9.82
C THR A 58 -3.11 -14.07 -8.92
N VAL A 59 -2.19 -13.74 -8.01
CA VAL A 59 -2.22 -12.55 -7.15
C VAL A 59 -1.00 -11.69 -7.45
N THR A 60 -1.23 -10.41 -7.66
CA THR A 60 -0.18 -9.43 -7.90
C THR A 60 0.26 -8.80 -6.58
N ILE A 61 1.56 -8.77 -6.36
CA ILE A 61 2.21 -7.99 -5.32
C ILE A 61 3.17 -6.99 -5.93
N ILE A 62 3.22 -5.78 -5.36
CA ILE A 62 4.19 -4.75 -5.72
C ILE A 62 4.90 -4.33 -4.45
N PHE A 63 6.21 -4.42 -4.43
CA PHE A 63 6.98 -4.15 -3.23
C PHE A 63 8.23 -3.33 -3.50
N GLN A 64 8.63 -2.56 -2.50
CA GLN A 64 9.87 -1.80 -2.51
C GLN A 64 10.97 -2.56 -1.77
N LYS A 65 12.17 -2.54 -2.31
CA LYS A 65 13.38 -3.08 -1.68
C LYS A 65 13.83 -2.14 -0.56
N VAL A 66 13.43 -2.42 0.67
CA VAL A 66 13.72 -1.58 1.84
C VAL A 66 14.38 -2.33 3.00
N GLY A 67 14.25 -3.66 3.06
CA GLY A 67 14.80 -4.50 4.12
C GLY A 67 15.27 -5.85 3.60
N TYR A 68 15.94 -6.62 4.46
CA TYR A 68 16.53 -7.92 4.12
C TYR A 68 15.58 -8.82 3.31
N THR A 69 14.35 -9.00 3.81
CA THR A 69 13.38 -9.90 3.18
C THR A 69 12.96 -9.41 1.79
N THR A 70 12.75 -8.10 1.59
CA THR A 70 12.35 -7.55 0.27
C THR A 70 13.52 -7.55 -0.72
N TYR A 71 14.76 -7.37 -0.28
CA TYR A 71 15.93 -7.58 -1.14
C TYR A 71 16.08 -9.05 -1.54
N THR A 72 15.89 -9.99 -0.59
CA THR A 72 15.93 -11.42 -0.88
C THR A 72 14.80 -11.83 -1.83
N LEU A 73 13.59 -11.31 -1.63
CA LEU A 73 12.45 -11.55 -2.52
C LEU A 73 12.75 -11.08 -3.96
N ASP A 74 13.43 -9.94 -4.11
CA ASP A 74 13.84 -9.43 -5.43
C ASP A 74 14.90 -10.29 -6.14
N THR A 75 15.61 -11.18 -5.45
CA THR A 75 16.55 -12.12 -6.11
C THR A 75 15.85 -13.30 -6.79
N LEU A 76 14.61 -13.59 -6.41
CA LEU A 76 13.82 -14.67 -7.01
C LEU A 76 13.39 -14.31 -8.43
N ASN A 77 13.25 -15.31 -9.29
CA ASN A 77 12.89 -15.16 -10.69
C ASN A 77 11.60 -15.91 -11.01
N GLU A 78 11.09 -15.72 -12.22
CA GLU A 78 9.99 -16.52 -12.75
C GLU A 78 10.36 -18.00 -12.71
N GLY A 79 9.43 -18.83 -12.22
CA GLY A 79 9.64 -20.26 -11.98
C GLY A 79 10.12 -20.60 -10.56
N ASP A 80 10.72 -19.67 -9.82
CA ASP A 80 10.99 -19.84 -8.39
C ASP A 80 9.67 -19.85 -7.60
N ALA A 81 9.71 -20.31 -6.35
CA ALA A 81 8.49 -20.43 -5.55
C ALA A 81 8.70 -19.93 -4.11
N LEU A 82 7.66 -19.27 -3.58
CA LEU A 82 7.56 -18.90 -2.18
C LEU A 82 7.09 -20.11 -1.34
N LEU A 83 7.59 -20.20 -0.11
CA LEU A 83 7.20 -21.26 0.80
C LEU A 83 5.76 -21.08 1.30
N ASP A 84 5.46 -19.88 1.84
CA ASP A 84 4.12 -19.52 2.31
C ASP A 84 3.58 -18.29 1.57
N PHE A 85 2.27 -18.31 1.30
CA PHE A 85 1.51 -17.21 0.73
C PHE A 85 0.08 -17.28 1.27
N VAL A 86 -0.14 -16.68 2.43
CA VAL A 86 -1.37 -16.80 3.21
C VAL A 86 -2.25 -15.59 3.01
N GLY A 87 -3.51 -15.81 2.65
CA GLY A 87 -4.47 -14.73 2.42
C GLY A 87 -5.74 -15.20 1.70
N PRO A 88 -6.61 -14.27 1.28
CA PRO A 88 -6.53 -12.85 1.63
C PRO A 88 -6.75 -12.62 3.13
N LEU A 89 -6.08 -11.62 3.69
CA LEU A 89 -6.16 -11.20 5.09
C LEU A 89 -6.61 -9.75 5.18
N GLY A 90 -7.08 -9.33 6.33
CA GLY A 90 -7.67 -8.02 6.55
C GLY A 90 -9.10 -7.91 6.05
N CYS A 91 -9.75 -6.82 6.43
CA CYS A 91 -11.07 -6.46 5.92
C CYS A 91 -10.96 -5.97 4.47
N ALA A 92 -11.90 -6.35 3.63
CA ALA A 92 -12.04 -5.73 2.32
C ALA A 92 -12.53 -4.28 2.47
N SER A 93 -12.08 -3.40 1.59
CA SER A 93 -12.63 -2.06 1.51
C SER A 93 -14.05 -2.10 0.97
N GLU A 94 -14.98 -1.40 1.64
CA GLU A 94 -16.39 -1.33 1.25
C GLU A 94 -16.59 -0.07 0.39
N PHE A 95 -17.00 -0.25 -0.87
CA PHE A 95 -17.11 0.84 -1.84
C PHE A 95 -18.53 1.09 -2.35
N GLU A 96 -19.50 0.23 -2.01
CA GLU A 96 -20.86 0.32 -2.49
C GLU A 96 -21.54 1.65 -2.12
N GLU A 97 -21.18 2.24 -0.99
CA GLU A 97 -21.71 3.54 -0.55
C GLU A 97 -21.24 4.71 -1.44
N TYR A 98 -20.18 4.53 -2.25
CA TYR A 98 -19.60 5.57 -3.10
C TYR A 98 -20.09 5.53 -4.55
N ILE A 99 -20.98 4.63 -4.92
CA ILE A 99 -21.56 4.56 -6.27
C ILE A 99 -22.24 5.89 -6.62
N GLY A 100 -21.80 6.50 -7.72
CA GLY A 100 -22.27 7.82 -8.16
C GLY A 100 -21.79 9.00 -7.30
N LYS A 101 -20.90 8.78 -6.33
CA LYS A 101 -20.30 9.81 -5.49
C LYS A 101 -18.92 10.21 -5.99
N HIS A 102 -18.43 11.36 -5.54
CA HIS A 102 -17.10 11.86 -5.84
C HIS A 102 -16.12 11.49 -4.72
N VAL A 103 -15.06 10.78 -5.05
CA VAL A 103 -14.04 10.29 -4.11
C VAL A 103 -12.66 10.73 -4.56
N CYS A 104 -11.85 11.22 -3.64
CA CYS A 104 -10.44 11.50 -3.90
C CYS A 104 -9.58 10.40 -3.30
N VAL A 105 -8.73 9.77 -4.12
CA VAL A 105 -7.75 8.78 -3.67
C VAL A 105 -6.37 9.43 -3.69
N VAL A 106 -5.62 9.32 -2.59
CA VAL A 106 -4.31 9.96 -2.42
C VAL A 106 -3.26 8.91 -2.11
N GLY A 107 -2.30 8.74 -3.02
CA GLY A 107 -1.20 7.79 -2.88
C GLY A 107 0.16 8.46 -2.76
N GLY A 108 1.04 7.97 -1.88
CA GLY A 108 2.40 8.48 -1.74
C GLY A 108 3.47 7.40 -1.78
N GLY A 109 4.48 7.56 -2.62
CA GLY A 109 5.57 6.61 -2.79
C GLY A 109 5.10 5.22 -3.21
N LEU A 110 5.49 4.16 -2.48
CA LEU A 110 4.97 2.81 -2.72
C LEU A 110 3.47 2.70 -2.47
N GLY A 111 2.91 3.54 -1.58
CA GLY A 111 1.48 3.57 -1.30
C GLY A 111 0.61 3.81 -2.52
N VAL A 112 1.16 4.39 -3.59
CA VAL A 112 0.47 4.57 -4.87
C VAL A 112 0.06 3.22 -5.49
N ALA A 113 0.95 2.22 -5.45
CA ALA A 113 0.65 0.87 -5.95
C ALA A 113 -0.42 0.16 -5.13
N ILE A 114 -0.59 0.55 -3.86
CA ILE A 114 -1.61 0.04 -2.93
C ILE A 114 -2.94 0.80 -3.12
N ALA A 115 -2.87 2.10 -3.41
CA ALA A 115 -4.03 2.94 -3.67
C ALA A 115 -4.69 2.62 -5.03
N TYR A 116 -3.91 2.20 -6.01
CA TYR A 116 -4.39 1.87 -7.36
C TYR A 116 -5.55 0.87 -7.40
N PRO A 117 -5.48 -0.33 -6.77
CA PRO A 117 -6.60 -1.27 -6.80
C PRO A 117 -7.86 -0.72 -6.11
N GLN A 118 -7.73 0.18 -5.16
CA GLN A 118 -8.88 0.85 -4.54
C GLN A 118 -9.48 1.91 -5.47
N ALA A 119 -8.64 2.75 -6.09
CA ALA A 119 -9.10 3.74 -7.09
C ALA A 119 -9.82 3.05 -8.26
N LYS A 120 -9.21 1.97 -8.78
CA LYS A 120 -9.79 1.19 -9.87
C LYS A 120 -11.14 0.58 -9.48
N ALA A 121 -11.24 -0.03 -8.31
CA ALA A 121 -12.49 -0.63 -7.86
C ALA A 121 -13.61 0.40 -7.67
N LEU A 122 -13.30 1.58 -7.14
CA LEU A 122 -14.24 2.71 -7.03
C LEU A 122 -14.72 3.17 -8.41
N HIS A 123 -13.78 3.38 -9.35
CA HIS A 123 -14.08 3.81 -10.70
C HIS A 123 -14.91 2.76 -11.46
N ASP A 124 -14.55 1.48 -11.36
CA ASP A 124 -15.27 0.37 -11.99
C ASP A 124 -16.71 0.23 -11.43
N LEU A 125 -16.95 0.62 -10.18
CA LEU A 125 -18.27 0.64 -9.54
C LEU A 125 -19.10 1.89 -9.93
N GLY A 126 -18.51 2.85 -10.64
CA GLY A 126 -19.18 4.07 -11.08
C GLY A 126 -19.10 5.25 -10.10
N ALA A 127 -18.14 5.26 -9.18
CA ALA A 127 -17.76 6.46 -8.47
C ALA A 127 -16.98 7.40 -9.40
N LYS A 128 -17.10 8.71 -9.22
CA LYS A 128 -16.20 9.68 -9.82
C LYS A 128 -14.93 9.74 -9.00
N VAL A 129 -13.78 9.46 -9.61
CA VAL A 129 -12.51 9.30 -8.89
C VAL A 129 -11.50 10.34 -9.33
N ASP A 130 -11.04 11.16 -8.40
CA ASP A 130 -9.83 11.97 -8.52
C ASP A 130 -8.67 11.21 -7.86
N PHE A 131 -7.59 10.92 -8.62
CA PHE A 131 -6.47 10.18 -8.12
C PHE A 131 -5.21 11.07 -8.06
N ILE A 132 -4.74 11.36 -6.85
CA ILE A 132 -3.55 12.17 -6.57
C ILE A 132 -2.41 11.23 -6.20
N VAL A 133 -1.32 11.25 -6.96
CA VAL A 133 -0.16 10.37 -6.73
C VAL A 133 1.13 11.19 -6.62
N GLY A 134 1.94 10.87 -5.64
CA GLY A 134 3.19 11.57 -5.36
C GLY A 134 4.40 10.66 -5.32
N PHE A 135 5.48 11.13 -5.96
CA PHE A 135 6.77 10.45 -6.03
C PHE A 135 7.90 11.43 -5.69
N LYS A 136 9.07 10.93 -5.31
CA LYS A 136 10.23 11.80 -5.04
C LYS A 136 10.75 12.49 -6.31
N ASN A 137 10.77 11.77 -7.42
CA ASN A 137 11.22 12.25 -8.73
C ASN A 137 10.58 11.43 -9.85
N LYS A 138 10.74 11.87 -11.10
CA LYS A 138 10.14 11.23 -12.28
C LYS A 138 10.60 9.78 -12.51
N ASP A 139 11.85 9.44 -12.12
CA ASP A 139 12.40 8.10 -12.36
C ASP A 139 11.79 7.04 -11.43
N LEU A 140 11.04 7.50 -10.40
CA LEU A 140 10.32 6.65 -9.46
C LEU A 140 8.83 6.51 -9.80
N ILE A 141 8.33 7.19 -10.83
CA ILE A 141 6.94 7.05 -11.28
C ILE A 141 6.74 5.63 -11.81
N ILE A 142 5.67 4.99 -11.37
CA ILE A 142 5.26 3.64 -11.78
C ILE A 142 3.80 3.64 -12.24
N LEU A 143 3.43 2.70 -13.09
CA LEU A 143 2.04 2.39 -13.45
C LEU A 143 1.19 3.60 -13.90
N GLU A 144 1.81 4.63 -14.52
CA GLU A 144 1.09 5.87 -14.86
C GLU A 144 -0.05 5.63 -15.87
N ASP A 145 0.12 4.71 -16.80
CA ASP A 145 -0.92 4.40 -17.79
C ASP A 145 -2.07 3.62 -17.13
N GLU A 146 -1.76 2.68 -16.24
CA GLU A 146 -2.77 1.95 -15.46
C GLU A 146 -3.56 2.89 -14.53
N PHE A 147 -2.93 3.94 -14.01
CA PHE A 147 -3.62 4.92 -13.16
C PHE A 147 -4.60 5.77 -13.94
N LYS A 148 -4.30 6.12 -15.20
CA LYS A 148 -5.21 6.85 -16.09
C LYS A 148 -6.51 6.09 -16.35
N ASP A 149 -6.42 4.75 -16.42
CA ASP A 149 -7.57 3.87 -16.62
C ASP A 149 -8.38 3.63 -15.34
N ALA A 150 -7.89 4.08 -14.20
CA ALA A 150 -8.47 3.84 -12.87
C ALA A 150 -9.15 5.07 -12.26
N CYS A 151 -9.24 6.18 -12.98
CA CYS A 151 -9.81 7.43 -12.44
C CYS A 151 -10.31 8.35 -13.53
N ASP A 152 -11.15 9.33 -13.15
CA ASP A 152 -11.62 10.41 -14.04
C ASP A 152 -10.55 11.49 -14.20
N ASN A 153 -9.85 11.83 -13.11
CA ASN A 153 -8.77 12.81 -13.13
C ASN A 153 -7.55 12.26 -12.40
N LEU A 154 -6.38 12.32 -13.05
CA LEU A 154 -5.10 11.90 -12.50
C LEU A 154 -4.19 13.11 -12.25
N PHE A 155 -3.68 13.25 -11.02
CA PHE A 155 -2.73 14.28 -10.64
C PHE A 155 -1.41 13.63 -10.20
N VAL A 156 -0.37 13.74 -11.03
CA VAL A 156 0.95 13.16 -10.76
C VAL A 156 1.91 14.27 -10.36
N LEU A 157 2.45 14.20 -9.13
CA LEU A 157 3.39 15.17 -8.60
C LEU A 157 4.73 14.51 -8.27
N THR A 158 5.80 15.33 -8.34
CA THR A 158 7.11 14.94 -7.84
C THR A 158 7.64 15.99 -6.88
N ASP A 159 8.29 15.53 -5.79
CA ASP A 159 8.83 16.41 -4.75
C ASP A 159 9.83 17.42 -5.34
N ASP A 160 10.65 16.98 -6.30
CA ASP A 160 11.68 17.79 -6.98
C ASP A 160 11.17 18.56 -8.21
N GLY A 161 9.96 18.27 -8.70
CA GLY A 161 9.37 18.90 -9.88
C GLY A 161 9.88 18.33 -11.21
N SER A 162 10.57 17.20 -11.21
CA SER A 162 11.22 16.64 -12.40
C SER A 162 10.23 16.17 -13.49
N ASN A 163 8.96 15.94 -13.16
CA ASN A 163 7.89 15.64 -14.12
C ASN A 163 7.14 16.90 -14.62
N GLY A 164 7.53 18.09 -14.19
CA GLY A 164 6.86 19.36 -14.51
C GLY A 164 5.84 19.82 -13.45
N HIS A 165 5.46 18.97 -12.51
CA HIS A 165 4.52 19.25 -11.42
C HIS A 165 5.21 19.06 -10.07
N LYS A 166 5.73 20.16 -9.53
CA LYS A 166 6.44 20.16 -8.24
C LYS A 166 5.48 20.27 -7.07
N GLY A 167 5.59 19.36 -6.11
CA GLY A 167 4.88 19.44 -4.84
C GLY A 167 4.62 18.08 -4.20
N PHE A 168 4.17 18.15 -2.95
CA PHE A 168 3.65 16.98 -2.26
C PHE A 168 2.17 16.76 -2.62
N VAL A 169 1.68 15.56 -2.44
CA VAL A 169 0.26 15.21 -2.67
C VAL A 169 -0.71 16.11 -1.88
N THR A 170 -0.29 16.62 -0.74
CA THR A 170 -1.07 17.56 0.07
C THR A 170 -1.30 18.91 -0.63
N VAL A 171 -0.38 19.37 -1.46
CA VAL A 171 -0.54 20.60 -2.24
C VAL A 171 -1.64 20.41 -3.30
N ALA A 172 -1.59 19.31 -4.04
CA ALA A 172 -2.64 19.00 -5.01
C ALA A 172 -3.99 18.76 -4.33
N LEU A 173 -4.01 18.06 -3.19
CA LEU A 173 -5.23 17.86 -2.42
C LEU A 173 -5.82 19.20 -1.97
N GLU A 174 -5.00 20.14 -1.46
CA GLU A 174 -5.46 21.46 -1.05
C GLU A 174 -6.11 22.22 -2.22
N GLU A 175 -5.46 22.20 -3.41
CA GLU A 175 -6.02 22.80 -4.61
C GLU A 175 -7.34 22.16 -5.03
N GLN A 176 -7.47 20.84 -4.94
CA GLN A 176 -8.73 20.15 -5.25
C GLN A 176 -9.81 20.48 -4.22
N LEU A 177 -9.50 20.50 -2.93
CA LEU A 177 -10.43 20.86 -1.85
C LEU A 177 -10.93 22.33 -1.92
N GLN A 178 -10.26 23.19 -2.72
CA GLN A 178 -10.74 24.55 -3.01
C GLN A 178 -11.64 24.62 -4.25
N LYS A 179 -11.50 23.68 -5.20
CA LYS A 179 -12.21 23.65 -6.46
C LYS A 179 -13.45 22.74 -6.44
N VAL A 180 -13.39 21.71 -5.60
CA VAL A 180 -14.36 20.62 -5.50
C VAL A 180 -14.96 20.66 -4.09
N ASP A 181 -16.27 20.80 -4.01
CA ASP A 181 -17.02 20.89 -2.74
C ASP A 181 -17.90 19.65 -2.47
N ASP A 182 -17.90 18.67 -3.37
CA ASP A 182 -18.74 17.48 -3.34
C ASP A 182 -17.99 16.17 -3.05
N TYR A 183 -16.75 16.22 -2.51
CA TYR A 183 -16.08 15.00 -2.10
C TYR A 183 -16.84 14.32 -0.94
N GLU A 184 -17.32 13.11 -1.19
CA GLU A 184 -17.92 12.23 -0.18
C GLU A 184 -16.86 11.64 0.75
N ALA A 185 -15.70 11.26 0.18
CA ALA A 185 -14.59 10.71 0.94
C ALA A 185 -13.22 11.02 0.32
N VAL A 186 -12.21 11.00 1.17
CA VAL A 186 -10.79 10.97 0.79
C VAL A 186 -10.19 9.68 1.31
N ILE A 187 -9.50 8.91 0.45
CA ILE A 187 -8.78 7.69 0.82
C ILE A 187 -7.29 7.97 0.70
N ALA A 188 -6.54 7.86 1.79
CA ALA A 188 -5.12 8.18 1.80
C ALA A 188 -4.26 6.96 2.14
N ILE A 189 -3.31 6.62 1.27
CA ILE A 189 -2.46 5.45 1.39
C ILE A 189 -0.99 5.82 1.14
N GLY A 190 -0.15 5.67 2.18
CA GLY A 190 1.25 6.02 2.07
C GLY A 190 1.93 6.19 3.43
N PRO A 191 2.98 7.03 3.51
CA PRO A 191 3.66 7.30 4.76
C PRO A 191 2.72 7.87 5.84
N LEU A 192 2.89 7.45 7.10
CA LEU A 192 2.05 7.89 8.22
C LEU A 192 1.93 9.42 8.34
N MET A 193 3.04 10.15 8.09
CA MET A 193 3.04 11.61 8.10
C MET A 193 2.16 12.21 7.00
N MET A 194 2.15 11.60 5.81
CA MET A 194 1.30 12.01 4.70
C MET A 194 -0.18 11.78 5.05
N MET A 195 -0.52 10.58 5.52
CA MET A 195 -1.88 10.24 5.91
C MET A 195 -2.41 11.16 7.02
N LYS A 196 -1.58 11.45 8.04
CA LYS A 196 -1.92 12.43 9.08
C LYS A 196 -2.21 13.81 8.48
N ALA A 197 -1.35 14.32 7.60
CA ALA A 197 -1.54 15.62 6.97
C ALA A 197 -2.84 15.68 6.14
N VAL A 198 -3.15 14.62 5.38
CA VAL A 198 -4.42 14.51 4.65
C VAL A 198 -5.62 14.56 5.62
N CYS A 199 -5.56 13.80 6.73
CA CYS A 199 -6.61 13.82 7.75
C CYS A 199 -6.81 15.20 8.38
N ASP A 200 -5.72 15.93 8.66
CA ASP A 200 -5.78 17.27 9.22
C ASP A 200 -6.46 18.26 8.25
N MET A 201 -6.19 18.13 6.93
CA MET A 201 -6.79 18.98 5.89
C MET A 201 -8.28 18.72 5.67
N THR A 202 -8.73 17.49 5.84
CA THR A 202 -10.13 17.07 5.58
C THR A 202 -11.04 17.21 6.81
N ARG A 203 -10.45 17.23 8.00
CA ARG A 203 -11.19 17.27 9.29
C ARG A 203 -12.09 18.47 9.39
N ASP A 204 -11.58 19.68 9.16
CA ASP A 204 -12.34 20.92 9.28
C ASP A 204 -13.40 21.09 8.19
N LYS A 205 -13.29 20.31 7.13
CA LYS A 205 -14.27 20.26 6.04
C LYS A 205 -15.35 19.19 6.26
N GLY A 206 -15.21 18.36 7.29
CA GLY A 206 -16.14 17.28 7.59
C GLY A 206 -16.14 16.15 6.54
N ILE A 207 -15.10 16.04 5.72
CA ILE A 207 -15.01 15.02 4.68
C ILE A 207 -14.53 13.71 5.30
N LYS A 208 -15.27 12.61 5.13
CA LYS A 208 -14.86 11.27 5.57
C LYS A 208 -13.49 10.93 5.03
N THR A 209 -12.57 10.52 5.90
CA THR A 209 -11.19 10.22 5.48
C THR A 209 -10.79 8.83 5.94
N ILE A 210 -10.46 7.97 4.98
CA ILE A 210 -10.03 6.59 5.21
C ILE A 210 -8.52 6.52 5.02
N VAL A 211 -7.82 5.82 5.92
CA VAL A 211 -6.38 5.60 5.83
C VAL A 211 -6.06 4.11 5.93
N SER A 212 -5.15 3.63 5.10
CA SER A 212 -4.70 2.25 5.14
C SER A 212 -3.43 2.12 5.98
N MET A 213 -3.54 1.51 7.14
CA MET A 213 -2.47 1.46 8.15
C MET A 213 -1.45 0.37 7.85
N ASN A 214 -0.17 0.78 7.74
CA ASN A 214 0.98 -0.10 7.49
C ASN A 214 1.71 -0.51 8.78
N SER A 215 0.98 -1.01 9.75
CA SER A 215 1.55 -1.45 11.03
C SER A 215 2.44 -2.67 10.87
N LEU A 216 3.45 -2.82 11.76
CA LEU A 216 4.25 -4.04 11.84
C LEU A 216 3.35 -5.25 12.06
N MET A 217 3.49 -6.27 11.21
CA MET A 217 2.74 -7.53 11.31
C MET A 217 3.69 -8.72 11.32
N VAL A 218 3.42 -9.69 12.20
CA VAL A 218 4.19 -10.93 12.31
C VAL A 218 3.31 -12.13 11.95
N ASP A 219 2.11 -12.18 12.50
CA ASP A 219 1.17 -13.29 12.33
C ASP A 219 0.12 -13.00 11.23
N GLY A 220 -0.52 -11.84 11.25
CA GLY A 220 -1.54 -11.45 10.26
C GLY A 220 -2.95 -11.94 10.57
N THR A 221 -3.18 -12.68 11.67
CA THR A 221 -4.48 -13.30 12.02
C THR A 221 -5.08 -12.80 13.34
N GLY A 222 -4.52 -11.72 13.92
CA GLY A 222 -5.01 -11.12 15.16
C GLY A 222 -4.46 -11.73 16.45
N MET A 223 -3.65 -12.77 16.38
CA MET A 223 -3.21 -13.49 17.58
C MET A 223 -2.06 -12.82 18.32
N CYS A 224 -1.04 -12.28 17.61
CA CYS A 224 0.17 -11.78 18.23
C CYS A 224 0.07 -10.35 18.77
N GLY A 225 -0.89 -9.55 18.31
CA GLY A 225 -1.09 -8.16 18.72
C GLY A 225 0.01 -7.17 18.26
N CYS A 226 0.93 -7.58 17.38
CA CYS A 226 2.00 -6.69 16.89
C CYS A 226 1.45 -5.51 16.08
N CYS A 227 0.38 -5.71 15.31
CA CYS A 227 -0.21 -4.72 14.42
C CYS A 227 -1.23 -3.78 15.09
N ARG A 228 -1.25 -3.69 16.43
CA ARG A 228 -2.23 -2.86 17.13
C ARG A 228 -2.03 -1.38 16.83
N VAL A 229 -3.16 -0.72 16.59
CA VAL A 229 -3.31 0.70 16.39
C VAL A 229 -4.36 1.24 17.36
N GLN A 230 -4.30 2.53 17.71
CA GLN A 230 -5.35 3.19 18.49
C GLN A 230 -6.27 3.95 17.52
N VAL A 231 -7.56 3.64 17.57
CA VAL A 231 -8.59 4.25 16.73
C VAL A 231 -9.79 4.59 17.62
N GLY A 232 -10.16 5.85 17.72
CA GLY A 232 -11.25 6.31 18.57
C GLY A 232 -11.07 6.01 20.07
N GLY A 233 -9.82 5.93 20.54
CA GLY A 233 -9.48 5.57 21.91
C GLY A 233 -9.49 4.06 22.22
N GLU A 234 -9.84 3.22 21.24
CA GLU A 234 -9.82 1.76 21.35
C GLU A 234 -8.60 1.15 20.67
N THR A 235 -8.10 0.02 21.21
CA THR A 235 -7.09 -0.78 20.54
C THR A 235 -7.72 -1.65 19.46
N LYS A 236 -7.29 -1.46 18.22
CA LYS A 236 -7.65 -2.29 17.06
C LYS A 236 -6.43 -3.03 16.54
N PHE A 237 -6.63 -4.11 15.81
CA PHE A 237 -5.56 -4.88 15.16
C PHE A 237 -5.66 -4.70 13.65
N ALA A 238 -4.69 -4.00 13.04
CA ALA A 238 -4.72 -3.68 11.61
C ALA A 238 -4.87 -4.91 10.70
N CYS A 239 -4.47 -6.08 11.15
CA CYS A 239 -4.56 -7.32 10.38
C CYS A 239 -5.95 -7.97 10.36
N VAL A 240 -6.86 -7.63 11.29
CA VAL A 240 -8.21 -8.24 11.37
C VAL A 240 -9.32 -7.20 11.46
N ASP A 241 -9.07 -6.00 12.03
CA ASP A 241 -10.04 -4.90 12.11
C ASP A 241 -9.87 -3.89 10.97
N GLY A 242 -8.73 -3.96 10.23
CA GLY A 242 -8.34 -3.09 9.14
C GLY A 242 -7.85 -3.88 7.92
N PRO A 243 -6.93 -3.32 7.13
CA PRO A 243 -6.02 -2.21 7.43
C PRO A 243 -6.61 -0.80 7.30
N ASP A 244 -7.80 -0.66 6.74
CA ASP A 244 -8.44 0.62 6.49
C ASP A 244 -9.21 1.07 7.74
N PHE A 245 -9.00 2.33 8.16
CA PHE A 245 -9.63 2.93 9.33
C PHE A 245 -10.08 4.37 9.05
N ASP A 246 -11.02 4.87 9.87
CA ASP A 246 -11.33 6.29 9.92
C ASP A 246 -10.08 7.08 10.39
N GLY A 247 -9.47 7.78 9.45
CA GLY A 247 -8.24 8.52 9.68
C GLY A 247 -8.36 9.63 10.71
N HIS A 248 -9.56 10.18 10.91
CA HIS A 248 -9.80 11.20 11.92
C HIS A 248 -9.76 10.65 13.35
N GLN A 249 -9.84 9.32 13.51
CA GLN A 249 -9.82 8.65 14.81
C GLN A 249 -8.50 7.94 15.12
N VAL A 250 -7.58 7.84 14.14
CA VAL A 250 -6.28 7.19 14.32
C VAL A 250 -5.33 8.04 15.17
N ASP A 251 -4.70 7.44 16.19
CA ASP A 251 -3.56 8.03 16.90
C ASP A 251 -2.27 7.83 16.07
N PHE A 252 -2.03 8.77 15.15
CA PHE A 252 -0.83 8.76 14.30
C PHE A 252 0.46 8.91 15.08
N ASP A 253 0.47 9.65 16.19
CA ASP A 253 1.69 9.88 16.97
C ASP A 253 2.13 8.58 17.65
N LEU A 254 1.20 7.79 18.17
CA LEU A 254 1.47 6.47 18.68
C LEU A 254 1.90 5.50 17.56
N ALA A 255 1.20 5.53 16.40
CA ALA A 255 1.55 4.70 15.25
C ALA A 255 2.99 4.96 14.78
N MET A 256 3.40 6.23 14.67
CA MET A 256 4.77 6.61 14.30
C MET A 256 5.81 6.17 15.33
N ARG A 257 5.51 6.28 16.63
CA ARG A 257 6.41 5.78 17.68
C ARG A 257 6.61 4.27 17.59
N ARG A 258 5.52 3.54 17.36
CA ARG A 258 5.57 2.07 17.21
C ARG A 258 6.34 1.65 15.95
N GLY A 259 6.15 2.32 14.82
CA GLY A 259 6.88 2.06 13.58
C GLY A 259 8.39 2.26 13.66
N ARG A 260 8.88 2.88 14.76
CA ARG A 260 10.32 3.11 14.99
C ARG A 260 10.96 2.11 15.95
N MET A 261 10.20 1.17 16.53
CA MET A 261 10.67 0.32 17.62
C MET A 261 11.86 -0.57 17.25
N TYR A 262 11.99 -1.00 16.00
CA TYR A 262 12.99 -1.97 15.55
C TYR A 262 13.98 -1.42 14.51
N ILE A 263 14.07 -0.10 14.34
CA ILE A 263 14.97 0.53 13.34
C ILE A 263 16.46 0.14 13.57
N ALA A 264 16.88 -0.05 14.81
CA ALA A 264 18.26 -0.41 15.11
C ALA A 264 18.56 -1.85 14.65
N GLU A 265 17.66 -2.77 14.95
CA GLU A 265 17.73 -4.19 14.61
C GLU A 265 17.63 -4.39 13.08
N GLU A 266 16.75 -3.64 12.43
CA GLU A 266 16.62 -3.63 10.97
C GLU A 266 17.92 -3.18 10.28
N LYS A 267 18.54 -2.11 10.78
CA LYS A 267 19.85 -1.63 10.27
C LYS A 267 20.97 -2.66 10.48
N GLU A 268 20.97 -3.35 11.61
CA GLU A 268 21.96 -4.41 11.87
C GLU A 268 21.74 -5.60 10.93
N SER A 269 20.50 -6.02 10.72
CA SER A 269 20.13 -7.08 9.78
C SER A 269 20.59 -6.75 8.36
N MET A 270 20.36 -5.51 7.90
CA MET A 270 20.81 -5.06 6.57
C MET A 270 22.34 -5.09 6.44
N LYS A 271 23.10 -4.64 7.43
CA LYS A 271 24.57 -4.72 7.40
C LYS A 271 25.08 -6.15 7.28
N LYS A 272 24.45 -7.09 8.00
CA LYS A 272 24.79 -8.52 7.88
C LYS A 272 24.49 -9.08 6.49
N HIS A 273 23.42 -8.60 5.84
CA HIS A 273 23.07 -8.97 4.49
C HIS A 273 24.09 -8.44 3.46
N GLU A 274 24.44 -7.16 3.54
CA GLU A 274 25.45 -6.54 2.66
C GLU A 274 26.81 -7.26 2.77
N CYS A 275 27.23 -7.63 3.98
CA CYS A 275 28.44 -8.43 4.18
C CYS A 275 28.37 -9.81 3.49
N ARG A 276 27.22 -10.47 3.50
CA ARG A 276 27.05 -11.78 2.82
C ARG A 276 27.03 -11.64 1.30
N MET A 277 26.40 -10.59 0.77
CA MET A 277 26.38 -10.30 -0.67
C MET A 277 27.73 -9.80 -1.19
N GLY A 278 28.45 -9.00 -0.41
CA GLY A 278 29.80 -8.50 -0.75
C GLY A 278 30.93 -9.52 -0.62
N GLY A 279 30.72 -10.63 0.06
CA GLY A 279 31.68 -11.73 0.19
C GLY A 279 31.67 -12.76 -0.95
N ALA A 280 30.81 -12.57 -1.93
CA ALA A 280 30.74 -13.40 -3.15
C ALA A 280 31.39 -12.67 -4.35
N LYS A 281 32.64 -12.20 -4.16
CA LYS A 281 33.53 -11.73 -5.23
C LYS A 281 34.72 -12.65 -5.33
#